data_6a6447572bac2ca868cce9b2b0fca63b
#
_entry.id   6a6447572bac2ca868cce9b2b0fca63b
#
_cell.length_a   1.000
_cell.length_b   1.000
_cell.length_c   1.000
_cell.angle_alpha   90.00
_cell.angle_beta   90.00
_cell.angle_gamma   90.00
#
_symmetry.space_group_name_H-M   'P 1'
#
loop_
_entity.id
_entity.type
_entity.pdbx_description
1 polymer ?
#
loop_
_entity_poly.entity_id
_entity_poly.type
_entity_poly.pdbx_seq_one_letter_code
_entity_poly.pdbx_strand_id
1 'polypeptide(L)'
;METIYYTREANAMLNTLIEAGDEVELKMLLEKAKVNFLIAPTVLSGLLQGQEIVYRMEDGVQYFRVNENYHLLKRETDSYRPRDVDIYLRFRQAIKQYFREHYSVSDYAAILRVTPKYLATVVRRVSGQTAKKLIEQETVGEIKHTLLHTQLTAKEISAQFHFPNTSSFCRFFTRHTGVTPQEFQKNSLIIK
;
A
#
# COMPACT_ATOMS: atom_id res chain seq x y z
N MET A 1 -3.40 5.11 6.19
CA MET A 1 -2.30 4.62 7.03
C MET A 1 -1.50 3.64 6.19
N GLU A 2 -0.24 3.97 5.89
CA GLU A 2 0.62 3.11 5.08
C GLU A 2 1.12 1.98 5.96
N THR A 3 0.74 0.76 5.61
CA THR A 3 1.37 -0.43 6.20
C THR A 3 2.75 -0.54 5.56
N ILE A 4 3.77 -0.08 6.26
CA ILE A 4 5.17 -0.37 5.91
C ILE A 4 5.35 -1.85 6.24
N TYR A 5 5.34 -2.69 5.20
CA TYR A 5 5.65 -4.11 5.37
C TYR A 5 7.15 -4.27 5.61
N TYR A 6 7.55 -4.50 6.82
CA TYR A 6 8.84 -5.07 7.18
C TYR A 6 8.79 -6.56 6.87
N THR A 7 8.87 -6.90 5.57
CA THR A 7 8.66 -8.29 5.09
C THR A 7 9.64 -9.29 5.69
N ARG A 8 10.88 -8.85 5.93
CA ARG A 8 11.93 -9.67 6.54
C ARG A 8 11.63 -9.96 8.01
N GLU A 9 11.31 -8.93 8.76
CA GLU A 9 11.02 -8.98 10.19
C GLU A 9 9.70 -9.71 10.45
N ALA A 10 8.67 -9.46 9.64
CA ALA A 10 7.40 -10.17 9.70
C ALA A 10 7.58 -11.68 9.45
N ASN A 11 8.33 -12.05 8.41
CA ASN A 11 8.64 -13.45 8.13
C ASN A 11 9.47 -14.10 9.25
N ALA A 12 10.41 -13.37 9.87
CA ALA A 12 11.18 -13.87 10.98
C ALA A 12 10.31 -14.17 12.20
N MET A 13 9.35 -13.27 12.54
CA MET A 13 8.39 -13.50 13.61
C MET A 13 7.47 -14.69 13.32
N LEU A 14 6.90 -14.74 12.11
CA LEU A 14 6.03 -15.85 11.70
C LEU A 14 6.74 -17.21 11.76
N ASN A 15 7.96 -17.28 11.23
CA ASN A 15 8.74 -18.52 11.27
C ASN A 15 9.01 -18.95 12.72
N THR A 16 9.36 -18.00 13.61
CA THR A 16 9.57 -18.28 15.04
C THR A 16 8.31 -18.83 15.69
N LEU A 17 7.13 -18.28 15.38
CA LEU A 17 5.85 -18.77 15.89
C LEU A 17 5.47 -20.15 15.33
N ILE A 18 5.72 -20.38 14.04
CA ILE A 18 5.48 -21.67 13.38
C ILE A 18 6.38 -22.75 13.99
N GLU A 19 7.67 -22.45 14.19
CA GLU A 19 8.62 -23.38 14.81
C GLU A 19 8.28 -23.71 16.26
N ALA A 20 7.74 -22.72 16.99
CA ALA A 20 7.29 -22.92 18.37
C ALA A 20 6.06 -23.85 18.44
N GLY A 21 5.17 -23.78 17.46
CA GLY A 21 3.94 -24.59 17.41
C GLY A 21 2.91 -24.25 18.47
N ASP A 22 3.17 -23.25 19.30
CA ASP A 22 2.35 -22.82 20.41
C ASP A 22 2.50 -21.30 20.65
N GLU A 23 1.88 -20.79 21.70
CA GLU A 23 1.97 -19.39 22.09
C GLU A 23 3.38 -19.01 22.56
N VAL A 24 3.84 -17.85 22.13
CA VAL A 24 5.17 -17.31 22.49
C VAL A 24 4.99 -15.93 23.12
N GLU A 25 5.61 -15.72 24.26
CA GLU A 25 5.68 -14.40 24.89
C GLU A 25 6.38 -13.39 23.99
N LEU A 26 5.89 -12.13 23.96
CA LEU A 26 6.43 -11.06 23.12
C LEU A 26 7.96 -10.93 23.20
N LYS A 27 8.49 -10.90 24.42
CA LYS A 27 9.95 -10.75 24.66
C LYS A 27 10.74 -11.87 23.99
N MET A 28 10.31 -13.11 24.18
CA MET A 28 10.95 -14.29 23.58
C MET A 28 10.81 -14.30 22.04
N LEU A 29 9.64 -13.86 21.54
CA LEU A 29 9.40 -13.74 20.10
C LEU A 29 10.39 -12.76 19.45
N LEU A 30 10.56 -11.58 20.04
CA LEU A 30 11.48 -10.56 19.53
C LEU A 30 12.94 -11.01 19.57
N GLU A 31 13.34 -11.66 20.64
CA GLU A 31 14.70 -12.18 20.82
C GLU A 31 15.02 -13.27 19.79
N LYS A 32 14.16 -14.28 19.66
CA LYS A 32 14.35 -15.39 18.71
C LYS A 32 14.27 -14.93 17.27
N ALA A 33 13.33 -14.06 16.91
CA ALA A 33 13.18 -13.52 15.57
C ALA A 33 14.23 -12.45 15.24
N LYS A 34 15.03 -12.00 16.23
CA LYS A 34 16.04 -10.92 16.11
C LYS A 34 15.42 -9.61 15.59
N VAL A 35 14.22 -9.29 16.01
CA VAL A 35 13.49 -8.10 15.62
C VAL A 35 13.66 -7.00 16.65
N ASN A 36 14.02 -5.79 16.19
CA ASN A 36 14.22 -4.64 17.07
C ASN A 36 12.89 -4.21 17.72
N PHE A 37 12.91 -3.99 19.03
CA PHE A 37 11.75 -3.55 19.80
C PHE A 37 11.08 -2.27 19.24
N LEU A 38 11.87 -1.34 18.68
CA LEU A 38 11.33 -0.08 18.13
C LEU A 38 10.41 -0.27 16.92
N ILE A 39 10.66 -1.30 16.11
CA ILE A 39 9.85 -1.60 14.91
C ILE A 39 8.81 -2.69 15.16
N ALA A 40 8.95 -3.43 16.23
CA ALA A 40 8.07 -4.55 16.58
C ALA A 40 6.58 -4.19 16.58
N PRO A 41 6.12 -3.04 17.14
CA PRO A 41 4.70 -2.68 17.12
C PRO A 41 4.13 -2.54 15.72
N THR A 42 4.92 -1.99 14.78
CA THR A 42 4.50 -1.83 13.38
C THR A 42 4.40 -3.17 12.66
N VAL A 43 5.38 -4.05 12.89
CA VAL A 43 5.39 -5.40 12.33
C VAL A 43 4.23 -6.23 12.86
N LEU A 44 4.02 -6.25 14.17
CA LEU A 44 2.92 -6.97 14.81
C LEU A 44 1.55 -6.44 14.37
N SER A 45 1.39 -5.11 14.27
CA SER A 45 0.16 -4.51 13.75
C SER A 45 -0.15 -4.98 12.33
N GLY A 46 0.86 -5.08 11.46
CA GLY A 46 0.72 -5.62 10.11
C GLY A 46 0.25 -7.07 10.10
N LEU A 47 0.90 -7.93 10.90
CA LEU A 47 0.57 -9.35 11.01
C LEU A 47 -0.82 -9.60 11.61
N LEU A 48 -1.24 -8.77 12.57
CA LEU A 48 -2.59 -8.84 13.17
C LEU A 48 -3.66 -8.37 12.17
N GLN A 49 -3.41 -7.28 11.44
CA GLN A 49 -4.31 -6.79 10.38
C GLN A 49 -4.44 -7.79 9.22
N GLY A 50 -3.36 -8.49 8.89
CA GLY A 50 -3.35 -9.58 7.91
C GLY A 50 -3.99 -10.88 8.41
N GLN A 51 -4.44 -10.91 9.66
CA GLN A 51 -4.96 -12.13 10.32
C GLN A 51 -3.97 -13.31 10.33
N GLU A 52 -2.67 -13.03 10.20
CA GLU A 52 -1.62 -14.04 10.17
C GLU A 52 -1.30 -14.58 11.56
N ILE A 53 -1.43 -13.70 12.58
CA ILE A 53 -1.24 -14.01 13.99
C ILE A 53 -2.45 -13.56 14.81
N VAL A 54 -2.59 -14.15 15.98
CA VAL A 54 -3.50 -13.72 17.03
C VAL A 54 -2.72 -13.53 18.32
N TYR A 55 -3.24 -12.73 19.23
CA TYR A 55 -2.61 -12.54 20.54
C TYR A 55 -3.63 -12.62 21.67
N ARG A 56 -3.15 -12.93 22.88
CA ARG A 56 -3.89 -12.78 24.14
C ARG A 56 -3.03 -12.09 25.19
N MET A 57 -3.67 -11.54 26.20
CA MET A 57 -3.00 -11.00 27.39
C MET A 57 -3.35 -11.85 28.60
N GLU A 58 -2.33 -12.16 29.39
CA GLU A 58 -2.48 -12.86 30.69
C GLU A 58 -1.48 -12.24 31.65
N ASP A 59 -1.95 -11.79 32.81
CA ASP A 59 -1.17 -11.13 33.88
C ASP A 59 -0.28 -9.97 33.36
N GLY A 60 -0.75 -9.21 32.35
CA GLY A 60 -0.01 -8.10 31.74
C GLY A 60 1.05 -8.52 30.72
N VAL A 61 1.19 -9.80 30.43
CA VAL A 61 2.10 -10.36 29.44
C VAL A 61 1.36 -10.65 28.14
N GLN A 62 1.97 -10.29 27.01
CA GLN A 62 1.42 -10.54 25.67
C GLN A 62 1.99 -11.84 25.12
N TYR A 63 1.10 -12.74 24.72
CA TYR A 63 1.41 -14.00 24.06
C TYR A 63 0.88 -13.97 22.63
N PHE A 64 1.67 -14.41 21.69
CA PHE A 64 1.36 -14.47 20.26
C PHE A 64 1.42 -15.89 19.75
N ARG A 65 0.49 -16.26 18.88
CA ARG A 65 0.53 -17.51 18.11
C ARG A 65 0.10 -17.29 16.68
N VAL A 66 0.43 -18.22 15.84
CA VAL A 66 -0.06 -18.24 14.46
C VAL A 66 -1.58 -18.45 14.47
N ASN A 67 -2.30 -17.73 13.63
CA ASN A 67 -3.73 -17.95 13.43
C ASN A 67 -3.97 -19.37 12.90
N GLU A 68 -4.95 -20.07 13.41
CA GLU A 68 -5.31 -21.43 12.96
C GLU A 68 -5.61 -21.52 11.47
N ASN A 69 -6.12 -20.43 10.89
CA ASN A 69 -6.41 -20.34 9.46
C ASN A 69 -5.20 -19.86 8.62
N TYR A 70 -4.02 -19.63 9.24
CA TYR A 70 -2.83 -19.12 8.54
C TYR A 70 -2.45 -19.97 7.32
N HIS A 71 -2.55 -21.30 7.42
CA HIS A 71 -2.23 -22.18 6.30
C HIS A 71 -3.21 -22.04 5.12
N LEU A 72 -4.45 -21.64 5.37
CA LEU A 72 -5.43 -21.33 4.32
C LEU A 72 -5.11 -19.96 3.68
N LEU A 73 -4.79 -18.97 4.52
CA LEU A 73 -4.35 -17.64 4.08
C LEU A 73 -3.01 -17.74 3.31
N LYS A 74 -2.09 -18.56 3.77
CA LYS A 74 -0.79 -18.78 3.11
C LYS A 74 -0.93 -19.42 1.73
N ARG A 75 -1.90 -20.32 1.52
CA ARG A 75 -2.16 -20.91 0.19
C ARG A 75 -2.58 -19.84 -0.83
N GLU A 76 -3.26 -18.78 -0.42
CA GLU A 76 -3.57 -17.65 -1.28
C GLU A 76 -2.34 -16.75 -1.49
N THR A 77 -1.45 -16.61 -0.49
CA THR A 77 -0.24 -15.76 -0.53
C THR A 77 1.00 -16.46 -1.06
N ASP A 78 1.16 -17.78 -0.91
CA ASP A 78 2.26 -18.58 -1.50
C ASP A 78 2.24 -18.60 -3.05
N SER A 79 1.19 -18.06 -3.64
CA SER A 79 1.15 -17.71 -5.05
C SER A 79 2.11 -16.56 -5.42
N TYR A 80 2.63 -15.80 -4.45
CA TYR A 80 3.51 -14.66 -4.70
C TYR A 80 4.99 -15.04 -4.64
N ARG A 81 5.64 -14.97 -5.80
CA ARG A 81 7.10 -15.09 -5.84
C ARG A 81 7.70 -13.88 -5.10
N PRO A 82 8.76 -14.04 -4.29
CA PRO A 82 9.43 -12.91 -3.62
C PRO A 82 9.78 -11.77 -4.57
N ARG A 83 10.14 -12.10 -5.82
CA ARG A 83 10.40 -11.13 -6.89
C ARG A 83 9.15 -10.32 -7.28
N ASP A 84 7.96 -10.93 -7.25
CA ASP A 84 6.72 -10.24 -7.59
C ASP A 84 6.39 -9.18 -6.53
N VAL A 85 6.61 -9.50 -5.26
CA VAL A 85 6.44 -8.56 -4.14
C VAL A 85 7.43 -7.40 -4.26
N ASP A 86 8.71 -7.66 -4.54
CA ASP A 86 9.71 -6.61 -4.76
C ASP A 86 9.31 -5.67 -5.90
N ILE A 87 8.90 -6.22 -7.05
CA ILE A 87 8.45 -5.43 -8.19
C ILE A 87 7.23 -4.59 -7.83
N TYR A 88 6.27 -5.15 -7.09
CA TYR A 88 5.08 -4.42 -6.65
C TYR A 88 5.44 -3.25 -5.71
N LEU A 89 6.31 -3.47 -4.73
CA LEU A 89 6.75 -2.42 -3.81
C LEU A 89 7.50 -1.30 -4.53
N ARG A 90 8.41 -1.66 -5.44
CA ARG A 90 9.11 -0.69 -6.30
C ARG A 90 8.15 0.07 -7.21
N PHE A 91 7.12 -0.59 -7.73
CA PHE A 91 6.06 0.06 -8.50
C PHE A 91 5.28 1.08 -7.66
N ARG A 92 4.89 0.74 -6.44
CA ARG A 92 4.22 1.64 -5.50
C ARG A 92 5.09 2.87 -5.18
N GLN A 93 6.38 2.66 -4.96
CA GLN A 93 7.32 3.75 -4.73
C GLN A 93 7.50 4.63 -5.98
N ALA A 94 7.61 4.01 -7.15
CA ALA A 94 7.73 4.75 -8.41
C ALA A 94 6.48 5.59 -8.70
N ILE A 95 5.28 5.10 -8.44
CA ILE A 95 4.05 5.89 -8.58
C ILE A 95 4.14 7.16 -7.72
N LYS A 96 4.48 7.05 -6.44
CA LYS A 96 4.60 8.20 -5.53
C LYS A 96 5.64 9.22 -5.99
N GLN A 97 6.71 8.76 -6.60
CA GLN A 97 7.80 9.63 -7.06
C GLN A 97 7.49 10.31 -8.39
N TYR A 98 6.84 9.61 -9.32
CA TYR A 98 6.73 10.02 -10.72
C TYR A 98 5.30 10.24 -11.21
N PHE A 99 4.29 10.25 -10.33
CA PHE A 99 2.87 10.35 -10.70
C PHE A 99 2.54 11.59 -11.54
N ARG A 100 3.34 12.66 -11.46
CA ARG A 100 3.14 13.89 -12.24
C ARG A 100 3.63 13.78 -13.68
N GLU A 101 4.56 12.88 -13.96
CA GLU A 101 5.24 12.77 -15.26
C GLU A 101 4.80 11.53 -16.04
N HIS A 102 4.33 10.51 -15.34
CA HIS A 102 4.04 9.20 -15.91
C HIS A 102 2.63 8.72 -15.54
N TYR A 103 1.81 8.45 -16.54
CA TYR A 103 0.41 8.03 -16.36
C TYR A 103 0.12 6.64 -16.90
N SER A 104 1.02 6.07 -17.69
CA SER A 104 0.82 4.77 -18.31
C SER A 104 1.55 3.66 -17.57
N VAL A 105 0.99 2.45 -17.61
CA VAL A 105 1.65 1.26 -17.10
C VAL A 105 2.99 1.00 -17.82
N SER A 106 3.10 1.42 -19.08
CA SER A 106 4.31 1.27 -19.88
C SER A 106 5.47 2.11 -19.35
N ASP A 107 5.19 3.33 -18.89
CA ASP A 107 6.21 4.23 -18.35
C ASP A 107 6.81 3.62 -17.08
N TYR A 108 5.96 3.17 -16.16
CA TYR A 108 6.41 2.50 -14.94
C TYR A 108 7.13 1.18 -15.21
N ALA A 109 6.70 0.43 -16.21
CA ALA A 109 7.37 -0.79 -16.62
C ALA A 109 8.80 -0.51 -17.12
N ALA A 110 8.98 0.58 -17.88
CA ALA A 110 10.30 1.04 -18.33
C ALA A 110 11.19 1.45 -17.14
N ILE A 111 10.67 2.25 -16.20
CA ILE A 111 11.38 2.63 -14.96
C ILE A 111 11.86 1.40 -14.19
N LEU A 112 11.01 0.38 -14.08
CA LEU A 112 11.28 -0.86 -13.33
C LEU A 112 12.08 -1.89 -14.15
N ARG A 113 12.36 -1.62 -15.43
CA ARG A 113 13.04 -2.52 -16.36
C ARG A 113 12.35 -3.88 -16.50
N VAL A 114 11.04 -3.85 -16.60
CA VAL A 114 10.18 -5.02 -16.84
C VAL A 114 9.24 -4.77 -18.01
N THR A 115 8.60 -5.82 -18.53
CA THR A 115 7.57 -5.62 -19.56
C THR A 115 6.25 -5.11 -18.95
N PRO A 116 5.46 -4.30 -19.68
CA PRO A 116 4.16 -3.83 -19.20
C PRO A 116 3.21 -4.98 -18.83
N LYS A 117 3.22 -6.06 -19.64
CA LYS A 117 2.42 -7.26 -19.38
C LYS A 117 2.81 -7.93 -18.06
N TYR A 118 4.11 -8.06 -17.81
CA TYR A 118 4.60 -8.66 -16.55
C TYR A 118 4.25 -7.78 -15.34
N LEU A 119 4.48 -6.46 -15.44
CA LEU A 119 4.10 -5.52 -14.37
C LEU A 119 2.60 -5.61 -14.06
N ALA A 120 1.73 -5.58 -15.08
CA ALA A 120 0.29 -5.69 -14.89
C ALA A 120 -0.11 -7.01 -14.22
N THR A 121 0.53 -8.11 -14.60
CA THR A 121 0.30 -9.44 -14.00
C THR A 121 0.72 -9.47 -12.54
N VAL A 122 1.92 -8.96 -12.22
CA VAL A 122 2.45 -8.89 -10.86
C VAL A 122 1.56 -8.03 -9.97
N VAL A 123 1.24 -6.81 -10.41
CA VAL A 123 0.39 -5.89 -9.65
C VAL A 123 -0.97 -6.52 -9.35
N ARG A 124 -1.62 -7.10 -10.37
CA ARG A 124 -2.92 -7.73 -10.18
C ARG A 124 -2.85 -8.93 -9.23
N ARG A 125 -1.80 -9.73 -9.32
CA ARG A 125 -1.58 -10.90 -8.45
C ARG A 125 -1.39 -10.46 -6.99
N VAL A 126 -0.51 -9.47 -6.75
CA VAL A 126 -0.13 -9.04 -5.40
C VAL A 126 -1.21 -8.18 -4.72
N SER A 127 -1.88 -7.28 -5.48
CA SER A 127 -2.82 -6.31 -4.90
C SER A 127 -4.29 -6.59 -5.19
N GLY A 128 -4.59 -7.56 -6.05
CA GLY A 128 -5.95 -7.79 -6.56
C GLY A 128 -6.45 -6.68 -7.51
N GLN A 129 -5.70 -5.59 -7.68
CA GLN A 129 -6.07 -4.42 -8.48
C GLN A 129 -5.26 -4.34 -9.78
N THR A 130 -5.73 -3.55 -10.74
CA THR A 130 -4.95 -3.26 -11.95
C THR A 130 -3.91 -2.18 -11.68
N ALA A 131 -2.75 -2.27 -12.33
CA ALA A 131 -1.71 -1.26 -12.25
C ALA A 131 -2.24 0.15 -12.60
N LYS A 132 -3.08 0.25 -13.64
CA LYS A 132 -3.73 1.48 -14.03
C LYS A 132 -4.57 2.08 -12.89
N LYS A 133 -5.36 1.26 -12.19
CA LYS A 133 -6.20 1.73 -11.07
C LYS A 133 -5.36 2.30 -9.94
N LEU A 134 -4.22 1.68 -9.61
CA LEU A 134 -3.32 2.18 -8.57
C LEU A 134 -2.67 3.51 -8.96
N ILE A 135 -2.26 3.68 -10.22
CA ILE A 135 -1.74 4.96 -10.74
C ILE A 135 -2.83 6.04 -10.62
N GLU A 136 -4.04 5.76 -11.11
CA GLU A 136 -5.16 6.71 -11.07
C GLU A 136 -5.54 7.10 -9.63
N GLN A 137 -5.54 6.16 -8.69
CA GLN A 137 -5.82 6.43 -7.27
C GLN A 137 -4.79 7.37 -6.65
N GLU A 138 -3.50 7.16 -6.88
CA GLU A 138 -2.44 8.04 -6.38
C GLU A 138 -2.56 9.45 -6.99
N THR A 139 -2.75 9.52 -8.31
CA THR A 139 -2.95 10.80 -9.01
C THR A 139 -4.15 11.58 -8.45
N VAL A 140 -5.27 10.91 -8.22
CA VAL A 140 -6.47 11.54 -7.61
C VAL A 140 -6.19 11.99 -6.18
N GLY A 141 -5.47 11.19 -5.40
CA GLY A 141 -5.06 11.56 -4.03
C GLY A 141 -4.27 12.87 -4.00
N GLU A 142 -3.28 12.99 -4.86
CA GLU A 142 -2.43 14.17 -4.97
C GLU A 142 -3.18 15.40 -5.53
N ILE A 143 -4.08 15.19 -6.50
CA ILE A 143 -4.97 16.26 -6.98
C ILE A 143 -5.85 16.78 -5.85
N LYS A 144 -6.45 15.90 -5.05
CA LYS A 144 -7.23 16.29 -3.87
C LYS A 144 -6.40 17.08 -2.87
N HIS A 145 -5.19 16.61 -2.58
CA HIS A 145 -4.26 17.32 -1.70
C HIS A 145 -3.95 18.72 -2.23
N THR A 146 -3.65 18.84 -3.53
CA THR A 146 -3.39 20.13 -4.18
C THR A 146 -4.59 21.07 -4.09
N LEU A 147 -5.81 20.58 -4.37
CA LEU A 147 -7.05 21.36 -4.29
C LEU A 147 -7.33 21.87 -2.87
N LEU A 148 -6.94 21.12 -1.84
CA LEU A 148 -7.18 21.47 -0.42
C LEU A 148 -6.15 22.47 0.14
N HIS A 149 -4.92 22.40 -0.34
CA HIS A 149 -3.80 23.11 0.27
C HIS A 149 -3.25 24.25 -0.59
N THR A 150 -3.83 24.48 -1.77
CA THR A 150 -3.44 25.59 -2.66
C THR A 150 -4.65 26.35 -3.17
N GLN A 151 -4.40 27.55 -3.70
CA GLN A 151 -5.40 28.37 -4.39
C GLN A 151 -5.33 28.22 -5.92
N LEU A 152 -4.70 27.14 -6.41
CA LEU A 152 -4.55 26.91 -7.83
C LEU A 152 -5.91 26.67 -8.50
N THR A 153 -6.07 27.26 -9.67
CA THR A 153 -7.24 27.06 -10.52
C THR A 153 -7.22 25.67 -11.17
N ALA A 154 -8.37 25.18 -11.62
CA ALA A 154 -8.45 23.94 -12.37
C ALA A 154 -7.54 23.91 -13.61
N LYS A 155 -7.31 25.09 -14.24
CA LYS A 155 -6.40 25.23 -15.39
C LYS A 155 -4.93 25.00 -14.96
N GLU A 156 -4.52 25.62 -13.87
CA GLU A 156 -3.15 25.48 -13.34
C GLU A 156 -2.88 24.06 -12.85
N ILE A 157 -3.82 23.44 -12.13
CA ILE A 157 -3.71 22.04 -11.70
C ILE A 157 -3.64 21.11 -12.92
N SER A 158 -4.50 21.34 -13.93
CA SER A 158 -4.47 20.58 -15.19
C SER A 158 -3.10 20.63 -15.85
N ALA A 159 -2.46 21.81 -15.87
CA ALA A 159 -1.13 22.01 -16.42
C ALA A 159 -0.05 21.33 -15.56
N GLN A 160 -0.14 21.49 -14.23
CA GLN A 160 0.80 20.89 -13.26
C GLN A 160 0.83 19.34 -13.32
N PHE A 161 -0.34 18.75 -13.57
CA PHE A 161 -0.49 17.31 -13.71
C PHE A 161 -0.45 16.84 -15.18
N HIS A 162 0.04 17.67 -16.10
CA HIS A 162 0.24 17.36 -17.52
C HIS A 162 -0.98 16.78 -18.24
N PHE A 163 -2.19 17.19 -17.84
CA PHE A 163 -3.38 16.83 -18.62
C PHE A 163 -3.41 17.58 -19.95
N PRO A 164 -3.89 16.96 -21.04
CA PRO A 164 -3.93 17.59 -22.36
C PRO A 164 -4.71 18.93 -22.37
N ASN A 165 -5.72 19.02 -21.52
CA ASN A 165 -6.52 20.23 -21.33
C ASN A 165 -7.35 20.14 -20.03
N THR A 166 -7.89 21.27 -19.58
CA THR A 166 -8.70 21.38 -18.35
C THR A 166 -9.96 20.50 -18.40
N SER A 167 -10.57 20.32 -19.58
CA SER A 167 -11.77 19.47 -19.70
C SER A 167 -11.46 18.00 -19.46
N SER A 168 -10.30 17.51 -19.92
CA SER A 168 -9.82 16.15 -19.65
C SER A 168 -9.52 15.94 -18.16
N PHE A 169 -8.89 16.92 -17.52
CA PHE A 169 -8.66 16.95 -16.09
C PHE A 169 -9.98 16.87 -15.30
N CYS A 170 -10.93 17.76 -15.59
CA CYS A 170 -12.22 17.79 -14.90
C CYS A 170 -12.97 16.46 -15.07
N ARG A 171 -13.01 15.90 -16.26
CA ARG A 171 -13.61 14.57 -16.51
C ARG A 171 -12.92 13.46 -15.73
N PHE A 172 -11.60 13.45 -15.72
CA PHE A 172 -10.83 12.48 -14.94
C PHE A 172 -11.18 12.56 -13.46
N PHE A 173 -11.10 13.75 -12.88
CA PHE A 173 -11.36 13.98 -11.47
C PHE A 173 -12.80 13.60 -11.09
N THR A 174 -13.79 14.09 -11.85
CA THR A 174 -15.22 13.81 -11.59
C THR A 174 -15.53 12.30 -11.71
N ARG A 175 -14.94 11.62 -12.68
CA ARG A 175 -15.11 10.16 -12.82
C ARG A 175 -14.64 9.39 -11.58
N HIS A 176 -13.59 9.86 -10.92
CA HIS A 176 -13.00 9.18 -9.76
C HIS A 176 -13.56 9.64 -8.41
N THR A 177 -14.14 10.83 -8.32
CA THR A 177 -14.58 11.44 -7.06
C THR A 177 -16.09 11.64 -6.97
N GLY A 178 -16.79 11.60 -8.10
CA GLY A 178 -18.23 11.89 -8.20
C GLY A 178 -18.58 13.37 -8.23
N VAL A 179 -17.62 14.27 -7.97
CA VAL A 179 -17.83 15.73 -7.92
C VAL A 179 -16.78 16.46 -8.77
N THR A 180 -17.10 17.66 -9.23
CA THR A 180 -16.14 18.47 -9.98
C THR A 180 -15.00 18.98 -9.06
N PRO A 181 -13.82 19.32 -9.61
CA PRO A 181 -12.74 19.92 -8.82
C PRO A 181 -13.17 21.17 -8.07
N GLN A 182 -13.99 22.02 -8.68
CA GLN A 182 -14.48 23.26 -8.07
C GLN A 182 -15.45 22.99 -6.92
N GLU A 183 -16.38 22.04 -7.07
CA GLU A 183 -17.27 21.60 -5.98
C GLU A 183 -16.48 20.99 -4.83
N PHE A 184 -15.49 20.14 -5.14
CA PHE A 184 -14.63 19.53 -4.14
C PHE A 184 -13.89 20.58 -3.31
N GLN A 185 -13.29 21.58 -3.96
CA GLN A 185 -12.59 22.68 -3.28
C GLN A 185 -13.53 23.52 -2.42
N LYS A 186 -14.73 23.85 -2.95
CA LYS A 186 -15.73 24.66 -2.25
C LYS A 186 -16.31 23.96 -1.02
N ASN A 187 -16.63 22.66 -1.14
CA ASN A 187 -17.16 21.86 -0.04
C ASN A 187 -16.14 21.68 1.11
N SER A 188 -14.86 21.68 0.80
CA SER A 188 -13.80 21.56 1.79
C SER A 188 -13.54 22.83 2.58
N LEU A 189 -13.92 24.01 2.06
CA LEU A 189 -13.83 25.29 2.76
C LEU A 189 -14.96 25.49 3.80
N ILE A 190 -16.05 24.71 3.69
CA ILE A 190 -17.21 24.80 4.59
C ILE A 190 -17.00 23.98 5.88
N ILE A 191 -16.01 23.08 5.92
CA ILE A 191 -15.73 22.18 7.04
C ILE A 191 -14.62 22.72 7.98
N LYS A 192 -14.07 23.89 7.68
CA LYS A 192 -13.16 24.64 8.56
C LYS A 192 -13.92 25.70 9.35
#